data_2ef79c38b506ea45b7e6195cf5d7c13b
#
_entry.id   2ef79c38b506ea45b7e6195cf5d7c13b
#
_cell.length_a   1.000
_cell.length_b   1.000
_cell.length_c   1.000
_cell.angle_alpha   90.00
_cell.angle_beta   90.00
_cell.angle_gamma   90.00
#
_symmetry.space_group_name_H-M   'P 1'
#
loop_
_entity.id
_entity.type
_entity.pdbx_description
1 polymer ?
#
loop_
_entity_poly.entity_id
_entity_poly.type
_entity_poly.pdbx_seq_one_letter_code
_entity_poly.pdbx_strand_id
1 'polypeptide(L)'
;ALADNPAESVADIKDGIFAITQNYDFEHTKTTIDKINENLGMEIKTQSFDTVFDMVDALYAGNVDAIILNAAYVDVIESQDDYKEFSDKTKTLYDHEVQSTVVKDNTDTTKNITQDPFVVYVSGSDTRNLKLATSRSDVNILAVVNPKTKQVLLLNTPRDYYVQTTVSGEMRDKLTHCGVYGIDCSMGTLGNLYQENVDYYVQINFNGFSTMID
;
A
#
# COMPACT_ATOMS: atom_id res chain seq x y z
N ALA A 1 0.36 1.69 19.74
CA ALA A 1 0.05 1.18 21.08
C ALA A 1 -1.45 1.24 21.36
N LEU A 2 -1.95 0.56 22.41
CA LEU A 2 -3.34 0.70 22.84
C LEU A 2 -3.63 2.15 23.26
N ALA A 3 -4.87 2.61 23.07
CA ALA A 3 -5.28 3.98 23.40
C ALA A 3 -5.18 4.30 24.90
N ASP A 4 -5.41 3.31 25.76
CA ASP A 4 -5.33 3.40 27.21
C ASP A 4 -3.90 3.22 27.77
N ASN A 5 -2.92 2.87 26.94
CA ASN A 5 -1.51 2.81 27.34
C ASN A 5 -1.04 4.19 27.82
N PRO A 6 -0.37 4.36 28.98
CA PRO A 6 0.05 5.65 29.49
C PRO A 6 1.18 6.31 28.67
N ALA A 7 1.86 5.57 27.79
CA ALA A 7 2.97 6.10 26.98
C ALA A 7 2.49 7.24 26.06
N GLU A 8 3.27 8.30 25.97
CA GLU A 8 3.07 9.42 25.05
C GLU A 8 4.02 9.41 23.86
N SER A 9 5.10 8.61 23.97
CA SER A 9 6.14 8.48 22.94
C SER A 9 6.70 7.05 22.92
N VAL A 10 7.45 6.73 21.87
CA VAL A 10 8.19 5.45 21.78
C VAL A 10 9.21 5.31 22.90
N ALA A 11 9.77 6.42 23.40
CA ALA A 11 10.74 6.39 24.47
C ALA A 11 10.17 5.83 25.79
N ASP A 12 8.86 5.98 26.00
CA ASP A 12 8.18 5.51 27.21
C ASP A 12 7.99 3.99 27.22
N ILE A 13 8.05 3.35 26.04
CA ILE A 13 7.91 1.90 25.86
C ILE A 13 9.17 1.27 25.20
N LYS A 14 10.32 1.92 25.28
CA LYS A 14 11.58 1.49 24.65
C LYS A 14 12.04 0.08 25.04
N ASP A 15 11.69 -0.37 26.24
CA ASP A 15 12.05 -1.69 26.75
C ASP A 15 10.99 -2.76 26.41
N GLY A 16 9.87 -2.35 25.82
CA GLY A 16 8.74 -3.18 25.41
C GLY A 16 9.02 -3.99 24.14
N ILE A 17 8.01 -4.77 23.73
CA ILE A 17 8.04 -5.61 22.54
C ILE A 17 7.21 -4.96 21.45
N PHE A 18 7.81 -4.78 20.27
CA PHE A 18 7.18 -4.22 19.08
C PHE A 18 6.84 -5.35 18.10
N ALA A 19 5.56 -5.54 17.80
CA ALA A 19 5.14 -6.47 16.76
C ALA A 19 5.45 -5.91 15.37
N ILE A 20 5.97 -6.77 14.51
CA ILE A 20 6.27 -6.48 13.10
C ILE A 20 5.80 -7.63 12.23
N THR A 21 5.64 -7.40 10.93
CA THR A 21 5.54 -8.47 9.93
C THR A 21 6.77 -8.47 9.03
N GLN A 22 7.25 -9.66 8.67
CA GLN A 22 8.31 -9.83 7.68
C GLN A 22 7.76 -10.14 6.29
N ASN A 23 6.47 -10.44 6.21
CA ASN A 23 5.81 -10.89 4.98
C ASN A 23 5.32 -9.71 4.12
N TYR A 24 5.14 -8.54 4.73
CA TYR A 24 4.58 -7.36 4.08
C TYR A 24 5.40 -6.13 4.45
N ASP A 25 5.72 -5.30 3.47
CA ASP A 25 6.33 -3.97 3.66
C ASP A 25 7.62 -3.99 4.53
N PHE A 26 8.39 -5.08 4.43
CA PHE A 26 9.54 -5.32 5.31
C PHE A 26 10.61 -4.23 5.21
N GLU A 27 10.91 -3.73 4.02
CA GLU A 27 11.95 -2.70 3.82
C GLU A 27 11.57 -1.37 4.49
N HIS A 28 10.29 -0.97 4.40
CA HIS A 28 9.82 0.24 5.08
C HIS A 28 9.74 0.04 6.59
N THR A 29 9.30 -1.14 7.03
CA THR A 29 9.30 -1.54 8.45
C THR A 29 10.70 -1.49 9.03
N LYS A 30 11.70 -2.06 8.32
CA LYS A 30 13.10 -2.02 8.71
C LYS A 30 13.65 -0.59 8.81
N THR A 31 13.38 0.23 7.79
CA THR A 31 13.79 1.64 7.78
C THR A 31 13.21 2.39 8.99
N THR A 32 11.95 2.11 9.35
CA THR A 32 11.30 2.70 10.52
C THR A 32 11.92 2.22 11.83
N ILE A 33 12.25 0.92 11.95
CA ILE A 33 12.96 0.36 13.10
C ILE A 33 14.33 1.03 13.26
N ASP A 34 15.11 1.14 12.17
CA ASP A 34 16.44 1.77 12.20
C ASP A 34 16.32 3.23 12.67
N LYS A 35 15.29 3.95 12.24
CA LYS A 35 15.04 5.32 12.66
C LYS A 35 14.63 5.44 14.13
N ILE A 36 13.79 4.53 14.62
CA ILE A 36 13.45 4.46 16.05
C ILE A 36 14.69 4.16 16.88
N ASN A 37 15.51 3.19 16.48
CA ASN A 37 16.75 2.82 17.16
C ASN A 37 17.73 3.98 17.21
N GLU A 38 17.90 4.72 16.10
CA GLU A 38 18.72 5.93 16.04
C GLU A 38 18.25 6.99 17.07
N ASN A 39 16.93 7.25 17.09
CA ASN A 39 16.34 8.24 17.98
C ASN A 39 16.47 7.86 19.47
N LEU A 40 16.36 6.57 19.78
CA LEU A 40 16.46 6.05 21.15
C LEU A 40 17.91 5.79 21.59
N GLY A 41 18.85 5.70 20.67
CA GLY A 41 20.24 5.29 20.93
C GLY A 41 20.37 3.84 21.40
N MET A 42 19.38 2.99 21.10
CA MET A 42 19.34 1.57 21.45
C MET A 42 18.47 0.78 20.46
N GLU A 43 18.68 -0.53 20.39
CA GLU A 43 17.83 -1.42 19.60
C GLU A 43 16.54 -1.79 20.36
N ILE A 44 15.40 -1.64 19.71
CA ILE A 44 14.11 -2.11 20.25
C ILE A 44 13.96 -3.61 20.07
N LYS A 45 13.18 -4.26 20.95
CA LYS A 45 12.84 -5.68 20.83
C LYS A 45 11.68 -5.84 19.87
N THR A 46 11.86 -6.65 18.84
CA THR A 46 10.78 -6.92 17.86
C THR A 46 10.35 -8.38 17.94
N GLN A 47 9.07 -8.62 17.66
CA GLN A 47 8.47 -9.93 17.49
C GLN A 47 7.76 -9.99 16.16
N SER A 48 8.09 -10.99 15.33
CA SER A 48 7.51 -11.19 14.00
C SER A 48 6.21 -11.97 14.05
N PHE A 49 5.26 -11.57 13.21
CA PHE A 49 3.98 -12.23 13.01
C PHE A 49 3.74 -12.47 11.52
N ASP A 50 2.90 -13.45 11.20
CA ASP A 50 2.63 -13.80 9.80
C ASP A 50 1.69 -12.83 9.12
N THR A 51 0.73 -12.26 9.86
CA THR A 51 -0.26 -11.31 9.32
C THR A 51 -0.39 -10.06 10.19
N VAL A 52 -0.93 -9.00 9.59
CA VAL A 52 -1.24 -7.77 10.34
C VAL A 52 -2.32 -8.00 11.40
N PHE A 53 -3.23 -8.95 11.17
CA PHE A 53 -4.27 -9.32 12.13
C PHE A 53 -3.69 -10.00 13.36
N ASP A 54 -2.72 -10.91 13.18
CA ASP A 54 -2.02 -11.54 14.29
C ASP A 54 -1.28 -10.51 15.16
N MET A 55 -0.72 -9.45 14.53
CA MET A 55 -0.10 -8.33 15.26
C MET A 55 -1.12 -7.56 16.09
N VAL A 56 -2.31 -7.29 15.51
CA VAL A 56 -3.39 -6.57 16.20
C VAL A 56 -3.94 -7.41 17.36
N ASP A 57 -4.14 -8.71 17.16
CA ASP A 57 -4.58 -9.64 18.20
C ASP A 57 -3.57 -9.71 19.35
N ALA A 58 -2.27 -9.78 19.04
CA ALA A 58 -1.21 -9.75 20.04
C ALA A 58 -1.20 -8.44 20.85
N LEU A 59 -1.44 -7.30 20.18
CA LEU A 59 -1.56 -6.00 20.83
C LEU A 59 -2.78 -5.95 21.75
N TYR A 60 -3.96 -6.39 21.29
CA TYR A 60 -5.18 -6.41 22.08
C TYR A 60 -5.10 -7.36 23.27
N ALA A 61 -4.37 -8.46 23.12
CA ALA A 61 -4.10 -9.41 24.21
C ALA A 61 -3.02 -8.94 25.20
N GLY A 62 -2.34 -7.80 24.92
CA GLY A 62 -1.25 -7.31 25.77
C GLY A 62 0.03 -8.14 25.69
N ASN A 63 0.19 -8.96 24.64
CA ASN A 63 1.40 -9.77 24.41
C ASN A 63 2.55 -8.94 23.82
N VAL A 64 2.22 -7.78 23.24
CA VAL A 64 3.17 -6.79 22.71
C VAL A 64 2.73 -5.40 23.15
N ASP A 65 3.67 -4.46 23.25
CA ASP A 65 3.41 -3.10 23.74
C ASP A 65 3.01 -2.15 22.61
N ALA A 66 3.50 -2.43 21.40
CA ALA A 66 3.17 -1.65 20.21
C ALA A 66 3.26 -2.51 18.95
N ILE A 67 2.70 -2.01 17.86
CA ILE A 67 2.88 -2.54 16.51
C ILE A 67 3.56 -1.49 15.64
N ILE A 68 4.45 -1.91 14.73
CA ILE A 68 4.96 -1.07 13.66
C ILE A 68 4.18 -1.42 12.41
N LEU A 69 3.42 -0.46 11.92
CA LEU A 69 2.44 -0.67 10.87
C LEU A 69 2.51 0.49 9.87
N ASN A 70 2.50 0.16 8.58
CA ASN A 70 2.23 1.17 7.56
C ASN A 70 0.77 1.65 7.71
N ALA A 71 0.58 2.96 7.78
CA ALA A 71 -0.73 3.59 7.99
C ALA A 71 -1.79 3.15 6.95
N ALA A 72 -1.34 2.76 5.76
CA ALA A 72 -2.21 2.25 4.70
C ALA A 72 -2.93 0.93 5.06
N TYR A 73 -2.43 0.17 6.04
CA TYR A 73 -3.12 -1.05 6.51
C TYR A 73 -4.27 -0.76 7.48
N VAL A 74 -4.39 0.44 8.02
CA VAL A 74 -5.48 0.80 8.94
C VAL A 74 -6.84 0.52 8.31
N ASP A 75 -7.06 1.00 7.08
CA ASP A 75 -8.31 0.75 6.36
C ASP A 75 -8.56 -0.74 6.08
N VAL A 76 -7.49 -1.52 5.87
CA VAL A 76 -7.58 -2.97 5.66
C VAL A 76 -8.02 -3.67 6.93
N ILE A 77 -7.44 -3.28 8.06
CA ILE A 77 -7.78 -3.81 9.38
C ILE A 77 -9.24 -3.48 9.70
N GLU A 78 -9.65 -2.23 9.58
CA GLU A 78 -11.01 -1.77 9.89
C GLU A 78 -12.08 -2.27 8.91
N SER A 79 -11.67 -2.81 7.75
CA SER A 79 -12.60 -3.47 6.83
C SER A 79 -13.14 -4.80 7.35
N GLN A 80 -12.54 -5.38 8.38
CA GLN A 80 -12.99 -6.61 9.03
C GLN A 80 -13.83 -6.27 10.26
N ASP A 81 -14.94 -6.99 10.42
CA ASP A 81 -15.93 -6.72 11.47
C ASP A 81 -15.35 -6.71 12.89
N ASP A 82 -14.39 -7.58 13.18
CA ASP A 82 -13.77 -7.72 14.49
C ASP A 82 -12.81 -6.58 14.85
N TYR A 83 -12.37 -5.80 13.84
CA TYR A 83 -11.35 -4.76 13.99
C TYR A 83 -11.82 -3.35 13.60
N LYS A 84 -13.13 -3.14 13.39
CA LYS A 84 -13.72 -1.85 12.97
C LYS A 84 -13.34 -0.65 13.84
N GLU A 85 -13.07 -0.89 15.11
CA GLU A 85 -12.71 0.12 16.10
C GLU A 85 -11.19 0.21 16.33
N PHE A 86 -10.38 -0.24 15.36
CA PHE A 86 -8.92 -0.29 15.53
C PHE A 86 -8.35 1.09 15.82
N SER A 87 -8.74 2.13 15.08
CA SER A 87 -8.28 3.51 15.31
C SER A 87 -8.75 4.08 16.63
N ASP A 88 -9.94 3.70 17.11
CA ASP A 88 -10.47 4.15 18.41
C ASP A 88 -9.75 3.45 19.57
N LYS A 89 -9.31 2.22 19.39
CA LYS A 89 -8.64 1.39 20.39
C LYS A 89 -7.13 1.56 20.45
N THR A 90 -6.57 2.29 19.47
CA THR A 90 -5.11 2.48 19.36
C THR A 90 -4.74 3.95 19.28
N LYS A 91 -3.47 4.23 19.51
CA LYS A 91 -2.87 5.55 19.32
C LYS A 91 -1.50 5.44 18.68
N THR A 92 -1.14 6.47 17.91
CA THR A 92 0.18 6.59 17.29
C THR A 92 1.15 7.23 18.27
N LEU A 93 2.26 6.55 18.57
CA LEU A 93 3.35 7.07 19.42
C LEU A 93 4.51 7.64 18.59
N TYR A 94 4.61 7.25 17.32
CA TYR A 94 5.65 7.67 16.40
C TYR A 94 5.12 7.60 14.98
N ASP A 95 5.38 8.64 14.21
CA ASP A 95 5.06 8.71 12.79
C ASP A 95 6.33 9.01 11.99
N HIS A 96 6.54 8.29 10.90
CA HIS A 96 7.69 8.43 10.04
C HIS A 96 7.31 8.23 8.58
N GLU A 97 7.52 9.25 7.77
CA GLU A 97 7.34 9.16 6.33
C GLU A 97 8.57 8.51 5.69
N VAL A 98 8.39 7.33 5.13
CA VAL A 98 9.40 6.69 4.28
C VAL A 98 9.13 7.09 2.84
N GLN A 99 10.05 7.85 2.25
CA GLN A 99 9.98 8.14 0.83
C GLN A 99 10.30 6.87 0.05
N SER A 100 9.30 6.31 -0.60
CA SER A 100 9.51 5.25 -1.57
C SER A 100 10.26 5.84 -2.78
N THR A 101 11.52 5.47 -2.97
CA THR A 101 12.29 5.81 -4.16
C THR A 101 12.00 4.86 -5.33
N VAL A 102 10.81 4.30 -5.38
CA VAL A 102 10.39 3.43 -6.48
C VAL A 102 9.53 4.23 -7.44
N VAL A 103 10.14 5.17 -8.10
CA VAL A 103 9.73 5.53 -9.44
C VAL A 103 10.94 5.29 -10.34
N LYS A 104 11.14 4.08 -10.77
CA LYS A 104 11.63 3.93 -12.14
C LYS A 104 10.48 4.41 -12.98
N ASP A 105 10.66 5.59 -13.54
CA ASP A 105 9.83 6.09 -14.62
C ASP A 105 9.92 5.05 -15.76
N ASN A 106 9.05 4.04 -15.68
CA ASN A 106 8.92 2.99 -16.70
C ASN A 106 8.11 3.51 -17.89
N THR A 107 7.77 4.78 -17.89
CA THR A 107 7.19 5.42 -19.06
C THR A 107 8.24 5.42 -20.14
N ASP A 108 8.08 4.54 -21.11
CA ASP A 108 8.90 4.56 -22.32
C ASP A 108 8.51 5.78 -23.15
N THR A 109 9.10 6.92 -22.79
CA THR A 109 8.89 8.20 -23.50
C THR A 109 9.39 8.18 -24.92
N THR A 110 10.05 7.10 -25.37
CA THR A 110 10.51 6.92 -26.74
C THR A 110 9.42 6.44 -27.68
N LYS A 111 8.31 5.89 -27.16
CA LYS A 111 7.18 5.41 -27.97
C LYS A 111 6.47 6.57 -28.66
N ASN A 112 6.29 6.42 -29.97
CA ASN A 112 5.43 7.31 -30.72
C ASN A 112 3.96 6.87 -30.59
N ILE A 113 3.22 7.48 -29.66
CA ILE A 113 1.83 7.13 -29.34
C ILE A 113 0.86 7.22 -30.52
N THR A 114 1.25 7.85 -31.65
CA THR A 114 0.45 7.88 -32.85
C THR A 114 0.73 6.70 -33.79
N GLN A 115 1.79 5.94 -33.55
CA GLN A 115 2.26 4.85 -34.40
C GLN A 115 2.44 3.53 -33.66
N ASP A 116 2.90 3.57 -32.41
CA ASP A 116 3.26 2.38 -31.65
C ASP A 116 2.18 1.99 -30.66
N PRO A 117 1.89 0.69 -30.49
CA PRO A 117 0.98 0.24 -29.43
C PRO A 117 1.49 0.63 -28.03
N PHE A 118 0.56 1.01 -27.18
CA PHE A 118 0.86 1.35 -25.78
C PHE A 118 -0.24 0.89 -24.85
N VAL A 119 0.10 0.75 -23.55
CA VAL A 119 -0.79 0.29 -22.49
C VAL A 119 -0.97 1.41 -21.45
N VAL A 120 -2.21 1.73 -21.16
CA VAL A 120 -2.57 2.69 -20.12
C VAL A 120 -3.28 1.95 -18.98
N TYR A 121 -2.76 2.08 -17.77
CA TYR A 121 -3.45 1.64 -16.57
C TYR A 121 -4.42 2.70 -16.09
N VAL A 122 -5.70 2.36 -15.98
CA VAL A 122 -6.74 3.21 -15.41
C VAL A 122 -7.08 2.67 -14.03
N SER A 123 -6.74 3.45 -13.01
CA SER A 123 -7.00 3.17 -11.60
C SER A 123 -8.14 4.05 -11.08
N GLY A 124 -9.15 3.44 -10.49
CA GLY A 124 -10.22 4.14 -9.80
C GLY A 124 -10.21 3.84 -8.31
N SER A 125 -10.40 4.87 -7.48
CA SER A 125 -10.51 4.74 -6.03
C SER A 125 -11.77 5.42 -5.51
N ASP A 126 -12.39 4.83 -4.48
CA ASP A 126 -13.55 5.41 -3.80
C ASP A 126 -13.17 6.51 -2.79
N THR A 127 -11.87 6.76 -2.61
CA THR A 127 -11.42 7.79 -1.68
C THR A 127 -11.94 9.17 -2.05
N ARG A 128 -12.40 9.92 -1.07
CA ARG A 128 -12.74 11.33 -1.19
C ARG A 128 -11.58 12.25 -0.85
N ASN A 129 -10.46 11.67 -0.45
CA ASN A 129 -9.25 12.43 -0.10
C ASN A 129 -8.58 12.97 -1.37
N LEU A 130 -8.05 14.17 -1.31
CA LEU A 130 -7.30 14.78 -2.42
C LEU A 130 -5.94 14.10 -2.66
N LYS A 131 -5.44 13.33 -1.67
CA LYS A 131 -4.22 12.53 -1.81
C LYS A 131 -4.56 11.18 -2.45
N LEU A 132 -4.54 11.12 -3.77
CA LEU A 132 -4.73 9.89 -4.56
C LEU A 132 -3.58 8.89 -4.42
N ALA A 133 -2.41 9.35 -3.98
CA ALA A 133 -1.15 8.62 -4.10
C ALA A 133 -1.10 7.28 -3.34
N THR A 134 -1.91 7.11 -2.30
CA THR A 134 -1.89 5.92 -1.42
C THR A 134 -3.32 5.54 -1.01
N SER A 135 -4.09 5.03 -1.95
CA SER A 135 -5.46 4.54 -1.69
C SER A 135 -5.67 3.20 -2.38
N ARG A 136 -6.61 2.40 -1.85
CA ARG A 136 -7.00 1.16 -2.52
C ARG A 136 -7.44 1.42 -3.95
N SER A 137 -7.03 0.55 -4.86
CA SER A 137 -7.42 0.57 -6.25
C SER A 137 -8.66 -0.31 -6.46
N ASP A 138 -9.83 0.30 -6.54
CA ASP A 138 -11.10 -0.43 -6.67
C ASP A 138 -11.43 -0.77 -8.11
N VAL A 139 -10.94 0.03 -9.03
CA VAL A 139 -11.04 -0.19 -10.49
C VAL A 139 -9.64 -0.37 -11.05
N ASN A 140 -9.41 -1.47 -11.75
CA ASN A 140 -8.13 -1.82 -12.37
C ASN A 140 -8.37 -2.21 -13.82
N ILE A 141 -8.18 -1.27 -14.75
CA ILE A 141 -8.36 -1.50 -16.18
C ILE A 141 -7.05 -1.23 -16.90
N LEU A 142 -6.60 -2.18 -17.72
CA LEU A 142 -5.58 -1.94 -18.73
C LEU A 142 -6.25 -1.61 -20.06
N ALA A 143 -5.98 -0.44 -20.60
CA ALA A 143 -6.38 -0.03 -21.94
C ALA A 143 -5.19 -0.25 -22.89
N VAL A 144 -5.24 -1.29 -23.68
CA VAL A 144 -4.23 -1.59 -24.72
C VAL A 144 -4.65 -0.91 -26.00
N VAL A 145 -3.89 0.08 -26.43
CA VAL A 145 -4.21 0.93 -27.58
C VAL A 145 -3.29 0.61 -28.75
N ASN A 146 -3.87 0.30 -29.90
CA ASN A 146 -3.13 0.16 -31.15
C ASN A 146 -3.56 1.26 -32.12
N PRO A 147 -2.77 2.32 -32.30
CA PRO A 147 -3.13 3.46 -33.14
C PRO A 147 -3.18 3.11 -34.64
N LYS A 148 -2.36 2.16 -35.07
CA LYS A 148 -2.34 1.71 -36.48
C LYS A 148 -3.63 1.03 -36.91
N THR A 149 -4.14 0.13 -36.05
CA THR A 149 -5.38 -0.60 -36.33
C THR A 149 -6.61 0.13 -35.79
N LYS A 150 -6.41 1.22 -35.05
CA LYS A 150 -7.47 2.00 -34.36
C LYS A 150 -8.33 1.13 -33.42
N GLN A 151 -7.67 0.20 -32.74
CA GLN A 151 -8.31 -0.72 -31.80
C GLN A 151 -7.88 -0.37 -30.37
N VAL A 152 -8.83 -0.50 -29.45
CA VAL A 152 -8.61 -0.41 -28.01
C VAL A 152 -9.19 -1.66 -27.37
N LEU A 153 -8.36 -2.38 -26.63
CA LEU A 153 -8.78 -3.47 -25.76
C LEU A 153 -8.84 -2.94 -24.32
N LEU A 154 -9.98 -3.09 -23.67
CA LEU A 154 -10.15 -2.81 -22.24
C LEU A 154 -10.15 -4.14 -21.47
N LEU A 155 -9.14 -4.32 -20.63
CA LEU A 155 -8.99 -5.50 -19.79
C LEU A 155 -9.19 -5.11 -18.33
N ASN A 156 -10.35 -5.47 -17.78
CA ASN A 156 -10.67 -5.22 -16.39
C ASN A 156 -10.21 -6.38 -15.50
N THR A 157 -9.45 -6.06 -14.45
CA THR A 157 -9.00 -7.02 -13.45
C THR A 157 -9.73 -6.76 -12.13
N PRO A 158 -10.44 -7.75 -11.56
CA PRO A 158 -11.15 -7.57 -10.31
C PRO A 158 -10.21 -7.13 -9.18
N ARG A 159 -10.66 -6.19 -8.35
CA ARG A 159 -9.85 -5.65 -7.25
C ARG A 159 -9.40 -6.71 -6.24
N ASP A 160 -10.20 -7.75 -6.04
CA ASP A 160 -9.93 -8.86 -5.11
C ASP A 160 -9.11 -9.99 -5.75
N TYR A 161 -8.58 -9.80 -6.97
CA TYR A 161 -7.74 -10.79 -7.62
C TYR A 161 -6.50 -11.08 -6.78
N TYR A 162 -6.30 -12.36 -6.41
CA TYR A 162 -5.22 -12.79 -5.53
C TYR A 162 -3.97 -13.04 -6.35
N VAL A 163 -3.06 -12.10 -6.32
CA VAL A 163 -1.90 -12.01 -7.24
C VAL A 163 -0.61 -11.80 -6.45
N GLN A 164 0.52 -12.24 -7.00
CA GLN A 164 1.83 -11.87 -6.50
C GLN A 164 2.09 -10.40 -6.81
N THR A 165 2.17 -9.57 -5.77
CA THR A 165 2.43 -8.14 -5.92
C THR A 165 3.93 -7.86 -6.00
N THR A 166 4.32 -6.73 -6.58
CA THR A 166 5.75 -6.35 -6.69
C THR A 166 6.40 -6.03 -5.35
N VAL A 167 5.61 -5.82 -4.30
CA VAL A 167 6.09 -5.47 -2.95
C VAL A 167 5.99 -6.62 -1.95
N SER A 168 5.27 -7.68 -2.26
CA SER A 168 5.04 -8.81 -1.34
C SER A 168 6.05 -9.96 -1.48
N GLY A 169 7.14 -9.77 -2.23
CA GLY A 169 8.11 -10.83 -2.49
C GLY A 169 7.48 -12.03 -3.20
N GLU A 170 7.57 -13.21 -2.61
CA GLU A 170 6.96 -14.44 -3.15
C GLU A 170 5.49 -14.62 -2.76
N MET A 171 4.98 -13.80 -1.85
CA MET A 171 3.61 -13.93 -1.36
C MET A 171 2.59 -13.29 -2.30
N ARG A 172 1.36 -13.74 -2.17
CA ARG A 172 0.22 -13.17 -2.92
C ARG A 172 -0.65 -12.34 -2.02
N ASP A 173 -1.24 -11.31 -2.59
CA ASP A 173 -2.20 -10.44 -1.91
C ASP A 173 -3.30 -10.01 -2.88
N LYS A 174 -4.33 -9.34 -2.39
CA LYS A 174 -5.36 -8.74 -3.23
C LYS A 174 -4.78 -7.60 -4.07
N LEU A 175 -5.14 -7.55 -5.33
CA LEU A 175 -4.66 -6.50 -6.25
C LEU A 175 -4.97 -5.08 -5.73
N THR A 176 -6.13 -4.89 -5.08
CA THR A 176 -6.52 -3.58 -4.51
C THR A 176 -5.49 -3.03 -3.52
N HIS A 177 -4.77 -3.90 -2.80
CA HIS A 177 -3.75 -3.48 -1.84
C HIS A 177 -2.51 -2.87 -2.52
N CYS A 178 -2.25 -3.17 -3.80
CA CYS A 178 -1.16 -2.51 -4.54
C CYS A 178 -1.32 -0.99 -4.57
N GLY A 179 -2.55 -0.47 -4.65
CA GLY A 179 -2.82 0.96 -4.64
C GLY A 179 -2.36 1.66 -3.37
N VAL A 180 -2.31 0.94 -2.26
CA VAL A 180 -1.80 1.41 -0.97
C VAL A 180 -0.29 1.67 -1.01
N TYR A 181 0.44 0.86 -1.78
CA TYR A 181 1.89 1.01 -2.02
C TYR A 181 2.22 1.97 -3.17
N GLY A 182 1.19 2.57 -3.77
CA GLY A 182 1.31 3.50 -4.87
C GLY A 182 1.05 2.90 -6.25
N ILE A 183 0.96 3.78 -7.24
CA ILE A 183 0.57 3.43 -8.60
C ILE A 183 1.55 2.45 -9.26
N ASP A 184 2.84 2.57 -8.95
CA ASP A 184 3.89 1.72 -9.53
C ASP A 184 3.75 0.26 -9.11
N CYS A 185 3.32 0.01 -7.87
CA CYS A 185 3.02 -1.34 -7.41
C CYS A 185 1.89 -1.96 -8.24
N SER A 186 0.82 -1.21 -8.48
CA SER A 186 -0.31 -1.67 -9.29
C SER A 186 0.10 -1.91 -10.76
N MET A 187 0.84 -0.98 -11.36
CA MET A 187 1.34 -1.09 -12.73
C MET A 187 2.27 -2.28 -12.88
N GLY A 188 3.27 -2.41 -12.00
CA GLY A 188 4.22 -3.51 -12.04
C GLY A 188 3.56 -4.87 -11.80
N THR A 189 2.60 -4.95 -10.87
CA THR A 189 1.85 -6.18 -10.59
C THR A 189 1.00 -6.61 -11.78
N LEU A 190 0.28 -5.70 -12.42
CA LEU A 190 -0.50 -5.98 -13.62
C LEU A 190 0.39 -6.30 -14.81
N GLY A 191 1.52 -5.59 -14.95
CA GLY A 191 2.51 -5.87 -15.98
C GLY A 191 3.08 -7.29 -15.88
N ASN A 192 3.42 -7.72 -14.65
CA ASN A 192 3.89 -9.09 -14.38
C ASN A 192 2.78 -10.12 -14.65
N LEU A 193 1.54 -9.82 -14.23
CA LEU A 193 0.39 -10.72 -14.40
C LEU A 193 0.10 -11.00 -15.87
N TYR A 194 0.16 -9.98 -16.73
CA TYR A 194 -0.17 -10.08 -18.16
C TYR A 194 1.05 -10.18 -19.06
N GLN A 195 2.27 -10.12 -18.48
CA GLN A 195 3.55 -10.15 -19.21
C GLN A 195 3.66 -9.02 -20.24
N GLU A 196 3.14 -7.84 -19.88
CA GLU A 196 3.11 -6.65 -20.73
C GLU A 196 3.64 -5.43 -19.96
N ASN A 197 4.30 -4.51 -20.66
CA ASN A 197 4.69 -3.23 -20.08
C ASN A 197 3.46 -2.31 -19.98
N VAL A 198 3.27 -1.71 -18.81
CA VAL A 198 2.29 -0.64 -18.62
C VAL A 198 3.01 0.69 -18.82
N ASP A 199 2.69 1.39 -19.91
CA ASP A 199 3.44 2.57 -20.34
C ASP A 199 2.98 3.85 -19.65
N TYR A 200 1.68 3.98 -19.38
CA TYR A 200 1.06 5.18 -18.80
C TYR A 200 0.03 4.80 -17.76
N TYR A 201 -0.36 5.77 -16.94
CA TYR A 201 -1.49 5.59 -16.04
C TYR A 201 -2.41 6.81 -15.98
N VAL A 202 -3.64 6.56 -15.58
CA VAL A 202 -4.63 7.56 -15.19
C VAL A 202 -5.22 7.10 -13.86
N GLN A 203 -5.13 7.94 -12.84
CA GLN A 203 -5.71 7.65 -11.53
C GLN A 203 -6.85 8.64 -11.25
N ILE A 204 -8.03 8.13 -10.94
CA ILE A 204 -9.26 8.90 -10.78
C ILE A 204 -9.93 8.53 -9.45
N ASN A 205 -10.42 9.53 -8.74
CA ASN A 205 -11.35 9.35 -7.63
C ASN A 205 -12.70 10.01 -7.94
N PHE A 206 -13.68 9.87 -7.05
CA PHE A 206 -15.01 10.46 -7.26
C PHE A 206 -14.98 11.97 -7.49
N ASN A 207 -14.14 12.70 -6.76
CA ASN A 207 -14.04 14.15 -6.92
C ASN A 207 -13.41 14.53 -8.27
N GLY A 208 -12.35 13.85 -8.67
CA GLY A 208 -11.70 14.06 -9.97
C GLY A 208 -12.62 13.71 -11.13
N PHE A 209 -13.41 12.64 -10.99
CA PHE A 209 -14.38 12.23 -12.01
C PHE A 209 -15.48 13.27 -12.20
N SER A 210 -16.07 13.79 -11.11
CA SER A 210 -17.07 14.87 -11.18
C SER A 210 -16.52 16.11 -11.89
N THR A 211 -15.32 16.55 -11.50
CA THR A 211 -14.67 17.74 -12.11
C THR A 211 -14.34 17.56 -13.60
N MET A 212 -14.15 16.32 -14.06
CA MET A 212 -13.83 16.05 -15.47
C MET A 212 -15.08 16.03 -16.37
N ILE A 213 -16.28 15.80 -15.78
CA ILE A 213 -17.55 15.74 -16.54
C ILE A 213 -18.27 17.11 -16.59
N ASP A 214 -18.09 17.96 -15.57
CA ASP A 214 -18.63 19.32 -15.52
C ASP A 214 -17.86 20.28 -16.44
#